data_c069608c0c6b7f432c2e7ab7bc157ae3
#
_entry.id   c069608c0c6b7f432c2e7ab7bc157ae3
#
_cell.length_a   1.000
_cell.length_b   1.000
_cell.length_c   1.000
_cell.angle_alpha   90.00
_cell.angle_beta   90.00
_cell.angle_gamma   90.00
#
_symmetry.space_group_name_H-M   'P 1'
#
loop_
_entity.id
_entity.type
_entity.pdbx_description
1 polymer ?
#
loop_
_entity_poly.entity_id
_entity_poly.type
_entity_poly.pdbx_seq_one_letter_code
_entity_poly.pdbx_strand_id
1 'polypeptide(L)'
;PMERLLKEAQDLAEQGVKELILVAQETTVYGIDLYKKKMLPELLHRLCAIPGIVWIRLLYCYPEEITPELVQVMKEEKKICHYLDMPIQHSSDRILKKMGRRTNRKELLDKIEMLRTEIPDIVLRTTLITGFPGETQEDFEEMLSFVDMVGFERLGVFPYSPEEGTPA
;
A
#
# COMPACT_ATOMS: atom_id res chain seq x y z
N PRO A 1 -11.22 13.04 11.42
CA PRO A 1 -12.03 13.80 10.45
C PRO A 1 -11.15 14.47 9.41
N MET A 2 -11.63 14.59 8.17
CA MET A 2 -10.89 15.15 7.03
C MET A 2 -10.41 16.58 7.28
N GLU A 3 -11.28 17.41 7.82
CA GLU A 3 -10.96 18.82 8.10
C GLU A 3 -9.77 19.00 9.03
N ARG A 4 -9.61 18.09 10.00
CA ARG A 4 -8.45 18.11 10.90
C ARG A 4 -7.16 17.77 10.17
N LEU A 5 -7.19 16.75 9.29
CA LEU A 5 -6.02 16.37 8.48
C LEU A 5 -5.62 17.48 7.50
N LEU A 6 -6.62 18.12 6.88
CA LEU A 6 -6.36 19.25 5.97
C LEU A 6 -5.74 20.44 6.70
N LYS A 7 -6.26 20.76 7.91
CA LYS A 7 -5.67 21.82 8.71
C LYS A 7 -4.25 21.49 9.14
N GLU A 8 -3.99 20.29 9.60
CA GLU A 8 -2.64 19.83 9.96
C GLU A 8 -1.69 19.94 8.76
N ALA A 9 -2.12 19.51 7.58
CA ALA A 9 -1.33 19.60 6.35
C ALA A 9 -1.05 21.06 5.95
N GLN A 10 -2.00 21.99 6.14
CA GLN A 10 -1.81 23.41 5.93
C GLN A 10 -0.78 23.99 6.89
N ASP A 11 -0.91 23.69 8.18
CA ASP A 11 0.02 24.16 9.22
C ASP A 11 1.47 23.66 8.96
N LEU A 12 1.61 22.40 8.47
CA LEU A 12 2.90 21.84 8.04
C LEU A 12 3.45 22.55 6.80
N ALA A 13 2.62 22.84 5.81
CA ALA A 13 3.02 23.57 4.60
C ALA A 13 3.52 24.99 4.92
N GLU A 14 2.85 25.69 5.84
CA GLU A 14 3.26 27.02 6.33
C GLU A 14 4.63 26.97 7.05
N GLN A 15 4.95 25.85 7.71
CA GLN A 15 6.26 25.61 8.30
C GLN A 15 7.34 25.20 7.30
N GLY A 16 7.00 25.11 6.01
CA GLY A 16 7.93 24.80 4.93
C GLY A 16 8.06 23.33 4.56
N VAL A 17 7.23 22.43 5.14
CA VAL A 17 7.19 21.01 4.75
C VAL A 17 6.79 20.88 3.28
N LYS A 18 7.50 20.03 2.54
CA LYS A 18 7.32 19.82 1.10
C LYS A 18 6.72 18.49 0.75
N GLU A 19 6.92 17.47 1.55
CA GLU A 19 6.39 16.12 1.34
C GLU A 19 5.49 15.69 2.51
N LEU A 20 4.31 15.22 2.20
CA LEU A 20 3.42 14.55 3.14
C LEU A 20 3.48 13.03 2.91
N ILE A 21 3.75 12.28 3.96
CA ILE A 21 3.68 10.83 3.94
C ILE A 21 2.44 10.41 4.73
N LEU A 22 1.46 9.82 4.04
CA LEU A 22 0.23 9.35 4.67
C LEU A 22 0.43 7.92 5.17
N VAL A 23 0.28 7.74 6.47
CA VAL A 23 0.55 6.48 7.16
C VAL A 23 -0.60 6.12 8.09
N ALA A 24 -1.08 4.88 8.01
CA ALA A 24 -1.99 4.26 8.95
C ALA A 24 -1.68 2.75 9.02
N GLN A 25 -2.37 1.98 9.85
CA GLN A 25 -2.28 0.51 9.79
C GLN A 25 -2.77 -0.04 8.44
N GLU A 26 -3.77 0.64 7.87
CA GLU A 26 -4.30 0.43 6.51
C GLU A 26 -4.79 1.78 5.99
N THR A 27 -4.03 2.38 5.09
CA THR A 27 -4.28 3.75 4.62
C THR A 27 -5.46 3.82 3.64
N THR A 28 -5.67 2.78 2.84
CA THR A 28 -6.69 2.76 1.77
C THR A 28 -8.12 2.71 2.29
N VAL A 29 -8.34 2.30 3.54
CA VAL A 29 -9.67 2.25 4.17
C VAL A 29 -10.03 3.54 4.93
N TYR A 30 -9.21 4.59 4.81
CA TYR A 30 -9.49 5.87 5.46
C TYR A 30 -10.94 6.33 5.25
N GLY A 31 -11.59 6.66 6.35
CA GLY A 31 -12.93 7.25 6.38
C GLY A 31 -14.08 6.26 6.57
N ILE A 32 -13.87 4.95 6.50
CA ILE A 32 -14.93 3.95 6.67
C ILE A 32 -15.61 4.09 8.04
N ASP A 33 -14.83 4.33 9.09
CA ASP A 33 -15.32 4.52 10.47
C ASP A 33 -16.19 5.78 10.61
N LEU A 34 -15.75 6.90 10.02
CA LEU A 34 -16.37 8.22 10.15
C LEU A 34 -17.46 8.50 9.12
N TYR A 35 -17.25 8.10 7.88
CA TYR A 35 -18.10 8.49 6.72
C TYR A 35 -18.84 7.31 6.09
N LYS A 36 -18.62 6.08 6.62
CA LYS A 36 -19.19 4.81 6.09
C LYS A 36 -18.83 4.50 4.64
N LYS A 37 -17.76 5.12 4.16
CA LYS A 37 -17.16 4.90 2.83
C LYS A 37 -15.68 5.24 2.82
N LYS A 38 -14.94 4.71 1.85
CA LYS A 38 -13.54 5.05 1.62
C LYS A 38 -13.42 6.49 1.15
N MET A 39 -12.64 7.29 1.86
CA MET A 39 -12.49 8.74 1.60
C MET A 39 -11.06 9.12 1.21
N LEU A 40 -10.18 8.14 1.02
CA LEU A 40 -8.78 8.44 0.66
C LEU A 40 -8.67 9.21 -0.67
N PRO A 41 -9.39 8.87 -1.76
CA PRO A 41 -9.32 9.64 -3.00
C PRO A 41 -9.71 11.10 -2.82
N GLU A 42 -10.78 11.39 -2.08
CA GLU A 42 -11.23 12.75 -1.78
C GLU A 42 -10.21 13.50 -0.90
N LEU A 43 -9.64 12.84 0.11
CA LEU A 43 -8.60 13.42 0.95
C LEU A 43 -7.38 13.80 0.12
N LEU A 44 -6.92 12.92 -0.75
CA LEU A 44 -5.78 13.16 -1.64
C LEU A 44 -5.99 14.36 -2.54
N HIS A 45 -7.16 14.43 -3.19
CA HIS A 45 -7.52 15.57 -4.04
C HIS A 45 -7.43 16.90 -3.26
N ARG A 46 -8.00 16.95 -2.06
CA ARG A 46 -7.95 18.16 -1.22
C ARG A 46 -6.54 18.48 -0.71
N LEU A 47 -5.73 17.48 -0.36
CA LEU A 47 -4.35 17.68 0.04
C LEU A 47 -3.50 18.25 -1.12
N CYS A 48 -3.76 17.79 -2.35
CA CYS A 48 -3.10 18.32 -3.55
C CYS A 48 -3.40 19.80 -3.80
N ALA A 49 -4.54 20.31 -3.34
CA ALA A 49 -4.88 21.73 -3.45
C ALA A 49 -4.09 22.65 -2.49
N ILE A 50 -3.42 22.09 -1.46
CA ILE A 50 -2.69 22.88 -0.47
C ILE A 50 -1.42 23.50 -1.10
N PRO A 51 -1.26 24.83 -1.09
CA PRO A 51 -0.05 25.49 -1.54
C PRO A 51 1.17 25.09 -0.67
N GLY A 52 2.34 24.98 -1.28
CA GLY A 52 3.58 24.67 -0.57
C GLY A 52 3.90 23.18 -0.46
N ILE A 53 2.91 22.30 -0.43
CA ILE A 53 3.11 20.85 -0.56
C ILE A 53 3.47 20.53 -2.02
N VAL A 54 4.53 19.76 -2.19
CA VAL A 54 5.08 19.34 -3.48
C VAL A 54 4.81 17.87 -3.75
N TRP A 55 4.94 17.00 -2.73
CA TRP A 55 4.79 15.57 -2.83
C TRP A 55 3.86 15.00 -1.77
N ILE A 56 3.08 14.00 -2.17
CA ILE A 56 2.22 13.20 -1.29
C ILE A 56 2.52 11.73 -1.58
N ARG A 57 2.90 10.99 -0.54
CA ARG A 57 3.27 9.59 -0.63
C ARG A 57 2.34 8.72 0.23
N LEU A 58 1.95 7.56 -0.31
CA LEU A 58 1.11 6.59 0.38
C LEU A 58 1.95 5.42 0.89
N LEU A 59 1.78 5.09 2.17
CA LEU A 59 2.34 3.88 2.77
C LEU A 59 1.23 2.99 3.35
N TYR A 60 1.50 1.69 3.47
CA TYR A 60 0.61 0.67 4.03
C TYR A 60 -0.74 0.60 3.29
N CYS A 61 -0.68 0.23 2.01
CA CYS A 61 -1.87 0.04 1.16
C CYS A 61 -2.08 -1.45 0.89
N TYR A 62 -3.16 -2.02 1.42
CA TYR A 62 -3.46 -3.43 1.17
C TYR A 62 -3.95 -3.63 -0.27
N PRO A 63 -3.46 -4.67 -0.97
CA PRO A 63 -3.80 -4.92 -2.38
C PRO A 63 -5.30 -4.96 -2.65
N GLU A 64 -6.05 -5.66 -1.78
CA GLU A 64 -7.50 -5.84 -1.88
C GLU A 64 -8.30 -4.55 -1.74
N GLU A 65 -7.72 -3.55 -1.08
CA GLU A 65 -8.39 -2.28 -0.77
C GLU A 65 -8.11 -1.17 -1.79
N ILE A 66 -7.19 -1.41 -2.75
CA ILE A 66 -6.87 -0.47 -3.83
C ILE A 66 -8.02 -0.45 -4.84
N THR A 67 -8.69 0.70 -4.95
CA THR A 67 -9.84 0.88 -5.84
C THR A 67 -9.46 1.61 -7.13
N PRO A 68 -10.26 1.48 -8.22
CA PRO A 68 -10.04 2.23 -9.45
C PRO A 68 -10.03 3.76 -9.22
N GLU A 69 -10.85 4.26 -8.31
CA GLU A 69 -10.91 5.70 -7.97
C GLU A 69 -9.60 6.17 -7.34
N LEU A 70 -8.97 5.35 -6.47
CA LEU A 70 -7.65 5.66 -5.90
C LEU A 70 -6.59 5.73 -7.00
N VAL A 71 -6.57 4.75 -7.90
CA VAL A 71 -5.63 4.70 -9.03
C VAL A 71 -5.82 5.91 -9.94
N GLN A 72 -7.07 6.29 -10.23
CA GLN A 72 -7.38 7.46 -11.06
C GLN A 72 -6.84 8.76 -10.43
N VAL A 73 -7.05 8.98 -9.14
CA VAL A 73 -6.52 10.16 -8.44
C VAL A 73 -4.99 10.16 -8.43
N MET A 74 -4.35 9.01 -8.21
CA MET A 74 -2.89 8.89 -8.28
C MET A 74 -2.35 9.24 -9.67
N LYS A 75 -3.06 8.88 -10.73
CA LYS A 75 -2.71 9.17 -12.12
C LYS A 75 -2.88 10.65 -12.50
N GLU A 76 -3.94 11.29 -11.99
CA GLU A 76 -4.30 12.65 -12.38
C GLU A 76 -3.58 13.74 -11.57
N GLU A 77 -3.32 13.48 -10.30
CA GLU A 77 -2.78 14.47 -9.36
C GLU A 77 -1.26 14.48 -9.35
N LYS A 78 -0.66 15.50 -9.94
CA LYS A 78 0.80 15.64 -10.13
C LYS A 78 1.62 15.67 -8.85
N LYS A 79 1.00 15.97 -7.70
CA LYS A 79 1.68 15.98 -6.39
C LYS A 79 1.74 14.61 -5.75
N ILE A 80 0.91 13.67 -6.20
CA ILE A 80 0.95 12.30 -5.69
C ILE A 80 2.12 11.57 -6.35
N CYS A 81 3.01 11.04 -5.52
CA CYS A 81 4.10 10.22 -6.01
C CYS A 81 3.55 8.96 -6.68
N HIS A 82 4.02 8.64 -7.88
CA HIS A 82 3.79 7.35 -8.51
C HIS A 82 4.59 6.26 -7.75
N TYR A 83 4.25 6.11 -6.49
CA TYR A 83 4.88 5.21 -5.53
C TYR A 83 3.80 4.63 -4.62
N LEU A 84 3.77 3.31 -4.49
CA LEU A 84 2.81 2.63 -3.65
C LEU A 84 3.52 1.58 -2.79
N ASP A 85 3.40 1.71 -1.48
CA ASP A 85 3.84 0.69 -0.53
C ASP A 85 2.68 -0.29 -0.29
N MET A 86 2.83 -1.48 -0.85
CA MET A 86 1.81 -2.53 -0.88
C MET A 86 2.38 -3.83 -0.29
N PRO A 87 2.37 -3.99 1.06
CA PRO A 87 2.94 -5.16 1.71
C PRO A 87 2.08 -6.40 1.47
N ILE A 88 2.54 -7.29 0.59
CA ILE A 88 1.83 -8.54 0.25
C ILE A 88 2.08 -9.68 1.24
N GLN A 89 3.20 -9.63 1.97
CA GLN A 89 3.68 -10.57 2.98
C GLN A 89 4.16 -11.92 2.42
N HIS A 90 3.46 -12.53 1.47
CA HIS A 90 3.81 -13.77 0.80
C HIS A 90 3.11 -13.88 -0.56
N SER A 91 3.44 -14.87 -1.39
CA SER A 91 2.78 -15.13 -2.68
C SER A 91 2.11 -16.51 -2.78
N SER A 92 2.44 -17.46 -1.89
CA SER A 92 1.74 -18.75 -1.83
C SER A 92 0.35 -18.59 -1.23
N ASP A 93 -0.68 -19.04 -1.93
CA ASP A 93 -2.08 -18.96 -1.49
C ASP A 93 -2.29 -19.66 -0.13
N ARG A 94 -1.58 -20.75 0.08
CA ARG A 94 -1.64 -21.52 1.32
C ARG A 94 -1.11 -20.70 2.51
N ILE A 95 -0.01 -20.02 2.33
CA ILE A 95 0.61 -19.20 3.37
C ILE A 95 -0.17 -17.90 3.57
N LEU A 96 -0.60 -17.22 2.50
CA LEU A 96 -1.47 -16.05 2.57
C LEU A 96 -2.73 -16.33 3.41
N LYS A 97 -3.37 -17.48 3.19
CA LYS A 97 -4.53 -17.90 3.98
C LYS A 97 -4.20 -18.11 5.46
N LYS A 98 -3.04 -18.70 5.78
CA LYS A 98 -2.56 -18.85 7.17
C LYS A 98 -2.26 -17.52 7.83
N MET A 99 -1.75 -16.55 7.08
CA MET A 99 -1.52 -15.18 7.54
C MET A 99 -2.82 -14.35 7.69
N GLY A 100 -3.98 -14.93 7.38
CA GLY A 100 -5.26 -14.22 7.39
C GLY A 100 -5.41 -13.17 6.28
N ARG A 101 -4.60 -13.27 5.21
CA ARG A 101 -4.72 -12.39 4.04
C ARG A 101 -5.94 -12.76 3.20
N ARG A 102 -6.59 -11.76 2.64
CA ARG A 102 -7.81 -11.94 1.82
C ARG A 102 -7.51 -12.07 0.33
N THR A 103 -6.28 -11.77 -0.08
CA THR A 103 -5.82 -11.92 -1.45
C THR A 103 -5.18 -13.28 -1.70
N ASN A 104 -5.21 -13.72 -2.94
CA ASN A 104 -4.46 -14.87 -3.46
C ASN A 104 -3.45 -14.40 -4.52
N ARG A 105 -2.58 -15.33 -4.97
CA ARG A 105 -1.52 -15.05 -5.94
C ARG A 105 -2.05 -14.40 -7.24
N LYS A 106 -3.16 -14.92 -7.77
CA LYS A 106 -3.75 -14.39 -8.99
C LYS A 106 -4.23 -12.96 -8.81
N GLU A 107 -4.95 -12.68 -7.74
CA GLU A 107 -5.44 -11.33 -7.43
C GLU A 107 -4.29 -10.34 -7.22
N LEU A 108 -3.18 -10.78 -6.62
CA LEU A 108 -1.98 -9.95 -6.50
C LEU A 108 -1.40 -9.59 -7.87
N LEU A 109 -1.26 -10.58 -8.78
CA LEU A 109 -0.77 -10.34 -10.14
C LEU A 109 -1.69 -9.41 -10.92
N ASP A 110 -3.00 -9.68 -10.91
CA ASP A 110 -4.01 -8.86 -11.59
C ASP A 110 -3.94 -7.39 -11.10
N LYS A 111 -3.75 -7.19 -9.80
CA LYS A 111 -3.63 -5.86 -9.18
C LYS A 111 -2.35 -5.14 -9.62
N ILE A 112 -1.23 -5.85 -9.62
CA ILE A 112 0.07 -5.30 -10.04
C ILE A 112 0.05 -4.92 -11.52
N GLU A 113 -0.51 -5.79 -12.37
CA GLU A 113 -0.66 -5.53 -13.80
C GLU A 113 -1.55 -4.30 -14.05
N MET A 114 -2.67 -4.20 -13.36
CA MET A 114 -3.56 -3.05 -13.42
C MET A 114 -2.83 -1.74 -13.03
N LEU A 115 -2.10 -1.75 -11.90
CA LEU A 115 -1.34 -0.59 -11.44
C LEU A 115 -0.30 -0.13 -12.47
N ARG A 116 0.47 -1.06 -13.05
CA ARG A 116 1.48 -0.75 -14.06
C ARG A 116 0.90 -0.33 -15.41
N THR A 117 -0.29 -0.83 -15.74
CA THR A 117 -1.00 -0.41 -16.94
C THR A 117 -1.52 1.03 -16.82
N GLU A 118 -2.12 1.35 -15.67
CA GLU A 118 -2.71 2.67 -15.46
C GLU A 118 -1.67 3.76 -15.13
N ILE A 119 -0.58 3.39 -14.46
CA ILE A 119 0.51 4.28 -14.05
C ILE A 119 1.84 3.62 -14.46
N PRO A 120 2.30 3.77 -15.72
CA PRO A 120 3.44 3.00 -16.26
C PRO A 120 4.78 3.22 -15.54
N ASP A 121 4.95 4.35 -14.86
CA ASP A 121 6.14 4.71 -14.09
C ASP A 121 5.98 4.49 -12.57
N ILE A 122 4.98 3.71 -12.16
CA ILE A 122 4.74 3.44 -10.74
C ILE A 122 5.88 2.63 -10.14
N VAL A 123 6.37 3.08 -9.00
CA VAL A 123 7.32 2.38 -8.14
C VAL A 123 6.54 1.58 -7.12
N LEU A 124 6.59 0.27 -7.20
CA LEU A 124 5.97 -0.64 -6.24
C LEU A 124 6.98 -1.05 -5.17
N ARG A 125 6.66 -0.73 -3.93
CA ARG A 125 7.35 -1.26 -2.75
C ARG A 125 6.50 -2.36 -2.12
N THR A 126 7.16 -3.45 -1.73
CA THR A 126 6.49 -4.52 -0.98
C THR A 126 7.32 -5.00 0.21
N THR A 127 6.65 -5.72 1.09
CA THR A 127 7.27 -6.40 2.23
C THR A 127 6.86 -7.86 2.20
N LEU A 128 7.83 -8.74 2.44
CA LEU A 128 7.65 -10.19 2.53
C LEU A 128 8.11 -10.69 3.90
N ILE A 129 7.52 -11.80 4.33
CA ILE A 129 7.92 -12.55 5.52
C ILE A 129 8.31 -13.96 5.06
N THR A 130 9.50 -14.41 5.46
CA THR A 130 10.01 -15.77 5.22
C THR A 130 10.05 -16.57 6.51
N GLY A 131 9.92 -17.89 6.42
CA GLY A 131 9.92 -18.78 7.60
C GLY A 131 8.65 -18.70 8.42
N PHE A 132 7.53 -18.29 7.81
CA PHE A 132 6.24 -18.26 8.49
C PHE A 132 5.82 -19.69 8.90
N PRO A 133 5.15 -19.89 10.07
CA PRO A 133 4.76 -21.22 10.54
C PRO A 133 4.05 -22.08 9.50
N GLY A 134 4.70 -23.18 9.13
CA GLY A 134 4.24 -24.10 8.10
C GLY A 134 4.58 -23.75 6.66
N GLU A 135 5.43 -22.75 6.42
CA GLU A 135 6.05 -22.51 5.11
C GLU A 135 6.93 -23.71 4.75
N THR A 136 6.83 -24.19 3.52
CA THR A 136 7.67 -25.26 2.98
C THR A 136 8.71 -24.68 2.03
N GLN A 137 9.68 -25.53 1.61
CA GLN A 137 10.66 -25.13 0.60
C GLN A 137 9.97 -24.75 -0.72
N GLU A 138 8.91 -25.46 -1.11
CA GLU A 138 8.15 -25.17 -2.32
C GLU A 138 7.45 -23.81 -2.24
N ASP A 139 6.86 -23.45 -1.08
CA ASP A 139 6.25 -22.12 -0.88
C ASP A 139 7.29 -21.00 -1.01
N PHE A 140 8.47 -21.22 -0.46
CA PHE A 140 9.57 -20.25 -0.55
C PHE A 140 10.05 -20.08 -2.00
N GLU A 141 10.25 -21.17 -2.73
CA GLU A 141 10.65 -21.14 -4.16
C GLU A 141 9.57 -20.49 -5.04
N GLU A 142 8.30 -20.74 -4.75
CA GLU A 142 7.18 -20.05 -5.38
C GLU A 142 7.21 -18.53 -5.13
N MET A 143 7.56 -18.13 -3.91
CA MET A 143 7.72 -16.71 -3.56
C MET A 143 8.89 -16.06 -4.29
N LEU A 144 10.05 -16.74 -4.40
CA LEU A 144 11.19 -16.26 -5.18
C LEU A 144 10.81 -16.07 -6.65
N SER A 145 10.16 -17.07 -7.25
CA SER A 145 9.69 -16.99 -8.64
C SER A 145 8.68 -15.84 -8.85
N PHE A 146 7.85 -15.56 -7.86
CA PHE A 146 6.92 -14.44 -7.90
C PHE A 146 7.66 -13.10 -7.87
N VAL A 147 8.65 -12.94 -7.00
CA VAL A 147 9.47 -11.72 -6.91
C VAL A 147 10.20 -11.45 -8.23
N ASP A 148 10.82 -12.48 -8.81
CA ASP A 148 11.52 -12.37 -10.09
C ASP A 148 10.57 -11.99 -11.24
N MET A 149 9.38 -12.60 -11.28
CA MET A 149 8.37 -12.32 -12.30
C MET A 149 7.83 -10.89 -12.19
N VAL A 150 7.55 -10.44 -10.97
CA VAL A 150 6.97 -9.12 -10.72
C VAL A 150 8.01 -8.01 -10.86
N GLY A 151 9.24 -8.22 -10.38
CA GLY A 151 10.30 -7.21 -10.42
C GLY A 151 9.93 -5.96 -9.63
N PHE A 152 9.68 -6.10 -8.31
CA PHE A 152 9.42 -4.95 -7.45
C PHE A 152 10.62 -3.99 -7.41
N GLU A 153 10.37 -2.69 -7.51
CA GLU A 153 11.42 -1.67 -7.45
C GLU A 153 11.99 -1.51 -6.04
N ARG A 154 11.19 -1.84 -5.02
CA ARG A 154 11.59 -1.83 -3.60
C ARG A 154 11.03 -3.05 -2.89
N LEU A 155 11.89 -3.77 -2.19
CA LEU A 155 11.54 -4.99 -1.48
C LEU A 155 12.20 -5.01 -0.10
N GLY A 156 11.39 -5.18 0.95
CA GLY A 156 11.82 -5.55 2.29
C GLY A 156 11.48 -7.00 2.56
N VAL A 157 12.44 -7.78 3.12
CA VAL A 157 12.20 -9.16 3.53
C VAL A 157 12.57 -9.31 5.00
N PHE A 158 11.66 -9.89 5.77
CA PHE A 158 11.83 -10.13 7.20
C PHE A 158 11.70 -11.62 7.50
N PRO A 159 12.63 -12.20 8.27
CA PRO A 159 12.40 -13.53 8.83
C PRO A 159 11.23 -13.44 9.84
N TYR A 160 10.40 -14.47 9.85
CA TYR A 160 9.32 -14.57 10.84
C TYR A 160 9.90 -14.57 12.26
N SER A 161 9.30 -13.79 13.13
CA SER A 161 9.56 -13.77 14.57
C SER A 161 8.25 -13.98 15.30
N PRO A 162 8.17 -14.95 16.23
CA PRO A 162 6.96 -15.16 17.02
C PRO A 162 6.67 -13.94 17.90
N GLU A 163 5.40 -13.53 17.91
CA GLU A 163 4.89 -12.47 18.79
C GLU A 163 3.90 -13.06 19.79
N GLU A 164 4.10 -12.75 21.06
CA GLU A 164 3.20 -13.24 22.13
C GLU A 164 1.77 -12.76 21.92
N GLY A 165 0.80 -13.67 22.06
CA GLY A 165 -0.61 -13.37 21.88
C GLY A 165 -1.12 -13.38 20.44
N THR A 166 -0.27 -13.72 19.45
CA THR A 166 -0.70 -13.92 18.06
C THR A 166 -1.03 -15.39 17.77
N PRO A 167 -1.89 -15.68 16.75
CA PRO A 167 -2.21 -17.06 16.35
C PRO A 167 -1.06 -17.80 15.61
N ALA A 168 -0.04 -17.10 15.19
CA ALA A 168 1.09 -17.61 14.39
C ALA A 168 2.31 -17.92 15.22
#